data_08a4ce04a4287ce271f55539c8937a24
#
_entry.id   08a4ce04a4287ce271f55539c8937a24
#
_cell.length_a   1.000
_cell.length_b   1.000
_cell.length_c   1.000
_cell.angle_alpha   90.00
_cell.angle_beta   90.00
_cell.angle_gamma   90.00
#
_symmetry.space_group_name_H-M   'P 1'
#
loop_
_entity.id
_entity.type
_entity.pdbx_description
1 polymer ?
#
loop_
_entity_poly.entity_id
_entity_poly.type
_entity_poly.pdbx_seq_one_letter_code
_entity_poly.pdbx_strand_id
1 'polypeptide(L)'
;MKLKFIGIALLLLFANFVYAEEQQANFLVIEGNSRVSIEEIAEYSGFQVGKIYNNEDISNIIKNLFSTNLFVDIKVNLDQNTLYISVIETPIISRINIDGNELVETEQIVSSLKSVGISQSKPYSKNLVDKVQQELTRLYYDNGRYSSSIDITENTLDDNLLELNINIDEGTASTIKEVKILGNKSFTTRQLKSIIKSGPKYWFEVWSSKDIYNSSLLDQDIESLIKFYQDRGYAKVELVSKQVNLSSDKSDIFITISLSEGSLYQFGNTKVYGL
;
A
#
# COMPACT_ATOMS: atom_id res chain seq x y z
N MET A 1 81.89 15.53 -32.11
CA MET A 1 80.65 14.80 -32.56
C MET A 1 80.19 13.93 -31.41
N LYS A 2 79.14 14.40 -30.66
CA LYS A 2 78.66 13.71 -29.43
C LYS A 2 77.40 13.02 -29.77
N LEU A 3 77.41 11.68 -29.71
CA LEU A 3 76.22 10.82 -29.86
C LEU A 3 75.44 10.80 -28.53
N LYS A 4 74.22 11.25 -28.55
CA LYS A 4 73.28 11.10 -27.40
C LYS A 4 72.48 9.77 -27.54
N PHE A 5 72.68 8.91 -26.58
CA PHE A 5 71.84 7.72 -26.38
C PHE A 5 70.52 8.15 -25.71
N ILE A 6 69.43 7.91 -26.40
CA ILE A 6 68.06 8.02 -25.83
C ILE A 6 67.70 6.65 -25.32
N GLY A 7 67.63 6.50 -23.99
CA GLY A 7 67.15 5.28 -23.34
C GLY A 7 65.61 5.30 -23.30
N ILE A 8 64.99 4.37 -24.01
CA ILE A 8 63.57 4.09 -23.90
C ILE A 8 63.33 3.27 -22.67
N ALA A 9 62.75 3.87 -21.62
CA ALA A 9 62.25 3.20 -20.44
C ALA A 9 60.90 2.53 -20.78
N LEU A 10 60.89 1.23 -20.93
CA LEU A 10 59.67 0.40 -21.12
C LEU A 10 58.97 0.27 -19.77
N LEU A 11 57.90 1.05 -19.56
CA LEU A 11 57.05 1.00 -18.38
C LEU A 11 56.10 -0.21 -18.49
N LEU A 12 56.46 -1.33 -17.89
CA LEU A 12 55.57 -2.51 -17.75
C LEU A 12 54.47 -2.18 -16.72
N LEU A 13 53.31 -1.80 -17.19
CA LEU A 13 52.07 -1.73 -16.41
C LEU A 13 51.62 -3.16 -16.08
N PHE A 14 51.94 -3.65 -14.91
CA PHE A 14 51.30 -4.83 -14.34
C PHE A 14 49.84 -4.45 -13.99
N ALA A 15 48.92 -4.70 -14.90
CA ALA A 15 47.52 -4.76 -14.59
C ALA A 15 47.28 -6.00 -13.69
N ASN A 16 47.12 -5.77 -12.40
CA ASN A 16 46.62 -6.78 -11.50
C ASN A 16 45.18 -7.05 -11.90
N PHE A 17 44.98 -8.02 -12.77
CA PHE A 17 43.67 -8.64 -12.92
C PHE A 17 43.38 -9.40 -11.62
N VAL A 18 42.52 -8.84 -10.78
CA VAL A 18 41.90 -9.59 -9.71
C VAL A 18 41.01 -10.62 -10.40
N TYR A 19 41.53 -11.82 -10.62
CA TYR A 19 40.70 -12.95 -11.00
C TYR A 19 39.78 -13.21 -9.82
N ALA A 20 38.47 -13.15 -10.05
CA ALA A 20 37.52 -13.72 -9.11
C ALA A 20 37.88 -15.22 -8.99
N GLU A 21 38.30 -15.63 -7.82
CA GLU A 21 38.74 -17.01 -7.57
C GLU A 21 37.50 -17.90 -7.66
N GLU A 22 37.41 -18.65 -8.74
CA GLU A 22 36.40 -19.70 -8.89
C GLU A 22 36.76 -20.85 -7.92
N GLN A 23 35.96 -21.01 -6.87
CA GLN A 23 36.23 -22.04 -5.85
C GLN A 23 35.18 -23.14 -5.94
N GLN A 24 35.68 -24.41 -5.85
CA GLN A 24 34.82 -25.58 -5.80
C GLN A 24 34.28 -25.77 -4.39
N ALA A 25 32.96 -26.05 -4.24
CA ALA A 25 32.35 -26.37 -2.95
C ALA A 25 31.96 -27.86 -2.88
N ASN A 26 32.53 -28.57 -1.91
CA ASN A 26 32.19 -29.96 -1.62
C ASN A 26 31.38 -30.10 -0.32
N PHE A 27 31.41 -29.10 0.53
CA PHE A 27 30.70 -29.10 1.82
C PHE A 27 29.75 -27.91 1.88
N LEU A 28 28.65 -28.12 2.59
CA LEU A 28 27.65 -27.09 2.90
C LEU A 28 27.47 -27.00 4.41
N VAL A 29 27.60 -25.82 4.95
CA VAL A 29 27.31 -25.51 6.35
C VAL A 29 26.18 -24.46 6.40
N ILE A 30 25.13 -24.77 7.16
CA ILE A 30 23.98 -23.90 7.34
C ILE A 30 23.88 -23.56 8.82
N GLU A 31 23.71 -22.26 9.12
CA GLU A 31 23.61 -21.72 10.47
C GLU A 31 22.46 -20.75 10.59
N GLY A 32 21.87 -20.64 11.79
CA GLY A 32 20.80 -19.69 12.10
C GLY A 32 19.39 -20.17 11.76
N ASN A 33 19.26 -21.39 11.21
CA ASN A 33 17.98 -22.02 11.01
C ASN A 33 17.43 -22.60 12.32
N SER A 34 16.13 -22.61 12.48
CA SER A 34 15.41 -23.14 13.65
C SER A 34 14.22 -24.00 13.22
N ARG A 35 13.34 -23.46 12.39
CA ARG A 35 12.15 -24.15 11.88
C ARG A 35 12.37 -24.79 10.51
N VAL A 36 13.13 -24.11 9.65
CA VAL A 36 13.43 -24.59 8.30
C VAL A 36 14.57 -25.59 8.42
N SER A 37 14.37 -26.79 7.90
CA SER A 37 15.40 -27.84 7.98
C SER A 37 16.62 -27.52 7.10
N ILE A 38 17.76 -28.09 7.45
CA ILE A 38 18.99 -27.94 6.64
C ILE A 38 18.76 -28.46 5.22
N GLU A 39 18.02 -29.55 5.08
CA GLU A 39 17.70 -30.18 3.81
C GLU A 39 16.86 -29.25 2.91
N GLU A 40 15.86 -28.56 3.47
CA GLU A 40 15.03 -27.58 2.72
C GLU A 40 15.86 -26.37 2.29
N ILE A 41 16.72 -25.84 3.16
CA ILE A 41 17.59 -24.71 2.81
C ILE A 41 18.57 -25.12 1.70
N ALA A 42 19.14 -26.32 1.79
CA ALA A 42 20.04 -26.87 0.76
C ALA A 42 19.33 -27.01 -0.58
N GLU A 43 18.06 -27.48 -0.59
CA GLU A 43 17.25 -27.62 -1.80
C GLU A 43 16.92 -26.24 -2.39
N TYR A 44 16.43 -25.29 -1.60
CA TYR A 44 16.10 -23.93 -2.07
C TYR A 44 17.34 -23.18 -2.57
N SER A 45 18.51 -23.41 -1.95
CA SER A 45 19.77 -22.80 -2.40
C SER A 45 20.19 -23.29 -3.78
N GLY A 46 19.79 -24.50 -4.16
CA GLY A 46 20.26 -25.18 -5.37
C GLY A 46 21.74 -25.60 -5.26
N PHE A 47 22.22 -25.87 -4.03
CA PHE A 47 23.59 -26.31 -3.80
C PHE A 47 23.88 -27.67 -4.46
N GLN A 48 25.02 -27.77 -5.12
CA GLN A 48 25.52 -29.02 -5.75
C GLN A 48 26.95 -29.28 -5.32
N VAL A 49 27.17 -30.47 -4.79
CA VAL A 49 28.52 -30.93 -4.38
C VAL A 49 29.46 -30.97 -5.57
N GLY A 50 30.63 -30.40 -5.42
CA GLY A 50 31.66 -30.40 -6.44
C GLY A 50 31.51 -29.36 -7.55
N LYS A 51 30.46 -28.53 -7.51
CA LYS A 51 30.32 -27.41 -8.42
C LYS A 51 31.30 -26.29 -8.08
N ILE A 52 31.83 -25.64 -9.11
CA ILE A 52 32.59 -24.39 -8.98
C ILE A 52 31.61 -23.25 -8.90
N TYR A 53 31.71 -22.42 -7.86
CA TYR A 53 30.84 -21.29 -7.61
C TYR A 53 31.56 -19.98 -7.90
N ASN A 54 30.90 -19.11 -8.63
CA ASN A 54 31.31 -17.72 -8.86
C ASN A 54 30.38 -16.75 -8.16
N ASN A 55 30.62 -15.45 -8.25
CA ASN A 55 29.80 -14.41 -7.62
C ASN A 55 28.36 -14.39 -8.13
N GLU A 56 28.11 -14.80 -9.37
CA GLU A 56 26.74 -14.88 -9.92
C GLU A 56 25.99 -16.07 -9.30
N ASP A 57 26.63 -17.22 -9.15
CA ASP A 57 26.06 -18.38 -8.47
C ASP A 57 25.68 -18.05 -7.01
N ILE A 58 26.58 -17.38 -6.27
CA ILE A 58 26.31 -16.91 -4.90
C ILE A 58 25.10 -15.97 -4.87
N SER A 59 25.05 -15.02 -5.81
CA SER A 59 23.91 -14.09 -5.93
C SER A 59 22.60 -14.83 -6.24
N ASN A 60 22.65 -15.89 -7.04
CA ASN A 60 21.47 -16.70 -7.35
C ASN A 60 21.01 -17.52 -6.15
N ILE A 61 21.93 -18.09 -5.35
CA ILE A 61 21.60 -18.76 -4.08
C ILE A 61 20.83 -17.79 -3.17
N ILE A 62 21.36 -16.58 -2.97
CA ILE A 62 20.73 -15.57 -2.14
C ILE A 62 19.33 -15.23 -2.68
N LYS A 63 19.18 -14.99 -3.98
CA LYS A 63 17.88 -14.70 -4.60
C LYS A 63 16.88 -15.85 -4.44
N ASN A 64 17.32 -17.09 -4.64
CA ASN A 64 16.47 -18.26 -4.50
C ASN A 64 15.93 -18.37 -3.07
N LEU A 65 16.80 -18.26 -2.07
CA LEU A 65 16.43 -18.31 -0.66
C LEU A 65 15.50 -17.13 -0.28
N PHE A 66 15.77 -15.90 -0.72
CA PHE A 66 14.90 -14.77 -0.48
C PHE A 66 13.52 -14.93 -1.13
N SER A 67 13.44 -15.57 -2.31
CA SER A 67 12.18 -15.79 -3.01
C SER A 67 11.19 -16.67 -2.25
N THR A 68 11.68 -17.47 -1.28
CA THR A 68 10.84 -18.30 -0.42
C THR A 68 10.06 -17.51 0.63
N ASN A 69 10.46 -16.26 0.92
CA ASN A 69 9.97 -15.43 2.02
C ASN A 69 10.15 -16.05 3.43
N LEU A 70 10.99 -17.08 3.56
CA LEU A 70 11.26 -17.74 4.83
C LEU A 70 12.35 -17.06 5.65
N PHE A 71 13.11 -16.13 5.05
CA PHE A 71 14.29 -15.51 5.66
C PHE A 71 14.24 -13.98 5.53
N VAL A 72 14.63 -13.29 6.60
CA VAL A 72 14.79 -11.81 6.64
C VAL A 72 16.21 -11.38 6.34
N ASP A 73 17.20 -12.25 6.60
CA ASP A 73 18.60 -12.01 6.23
C ASP A 73 19.25 -13.31 5.77
N ILE A 74 20.12 -13.21 4.77
CA ILE A 74 20.84 -14.34 4.19
C ILE A 74 22.25 -13.88 3.86
N LYS A 75 23.24 -14.58 4.41
CA LYS A 75 24.65 -14.39 4.09
C LYS A 75 25.19 -15.68 3.52
N VAL A 76 25.87 -15.57 2.39
CA VAL A 76 26.52 -16.71 1.73
C VAL A 76 27.99 -16.37 1.55
N ASN A 77 28.84 -17.27 2.02
CA ASN A 77 30.28 -17.18 1.87
C ASN A 77 30.86 -18.51 1.42
N LEU A 78 31.84 -18.46 0.54
CA LEU A 78 32.59 -19.65 0.14
C LEU A 78 34.03 -19.55 0.66
N ASP A 79 34.43 -20.48 1.48
CA ASP A 79 35.78 -20.54 2.04
C ASP A 79 36.32 -21.98 1.98
N GLN A 80 37.52 -22.13 1.46
CA GLN A 80 38.27 -23.38 1.38
C GLN A 80 37.54 -24.61 0.86
N ASN A 81 36.56 -24.59 0.05
CA ASN A 81 35.79 -25.74 -0.39
C ASN A 81 34.47 -25.98 0.38
N THR A 82 34.10 -25.05 1.26
CA THR A 82 32.87 -25.09 2.05
C THR A 82 32.01 -23.87 1.74
N LEU A 83 30.76 -24.08 1.35
CA LEU A 83 29.77 -23.05 1.22
C LEU A 83 29.07 -22.88 2.57
N TYR A 84 29.19 -21.68 3.14
CA TYR A 84 28.53 -21.27 4.37
C TYR A 84 27.28 -20.45 4.03
N ILE A 85 26.14 -20.89 4.54
CA ILE A 85 24.87 -20.15 4.43
C ILE A 85 24.40 -19.82 5.84
N SER A 86 24.45 -18.56 6.20
CA SER A 86 23.88 -18.07 7.46
C SER A 86 22.55 -17.39 7.18
N VAL A 87 21.50 -17.80 7.87
CA VAL A 87 20.13 -17.30 7.68
C VAL A 87 19.56 -16.72 8.98
N ILE A 88 18.69 -15.74 8.83
CA ILE A 88 17.77 -15.31 9.91
C ILE A 88 16.37 -15.58 9.39
N GLU A 89 15.66 -16.48 10.06
CA GLU A 89 14.30 -16.85 9.65
C GLU A 89 13.31 -15.73 9.88
N THR A 90 12.34 -15.59 8.96
CA THR A 90 11.21 -14.66 9.10
C THR A 90 10.36 -15.08 10.31
N PRO A 91 10.06 -14.18 11.25
CA PRO A 91 9.17 -14.50 12.36
C PRO A 91 7.78 -14.92 11.89
N ILE A 92 7.12 -15.76 12.67
CA ILE A 92 5.73 -16.18 12.44
C ILE A 92 4.79 -15.36 13.33
N ILE A 93 3.73 -14.84 12.76
CA ILE A 93 2.68 -14.17 13.51
C ILE A 93 1.96 -15.21 14.38
N SER A 94 2.16 -15.13 15.70
CA SER A 94 1.51 -16.01 16.68
C SER A 94 0.13 -15.49 17.07
N ARG A 95 -0.02 -14.17 17.15
CA ARG A 95 -1.25 -13.49 17.57
C ARG A 95 -1.37 -12.13 16.91
N ILE A 96 -2.61 -11.71 16.65
CA ILE A 96 -2.97 -10.35 16.21
C ILE A 96 -4.00 -9.81 17.19
N ASN A 97 -3.67 -8.73 17.87
CA ASN A 97 -4.56 -8.00 18.75
C ASN A 97 -5.00 -6.72 18.04
N ILE A 98 -6.28 -6.37 18.15
CA ILE A 98 -6.85 -5.17 17.55
C ILE A 98 -7.67 -4.49 18.64
N ASP A 99 -7.36 -3.23 18.90
CA ASP A 99 -7.99 -2.44 19.94
C ASP A 99 -8.37 -1.04 19.43
N GLY A 100 -9.46 -0.47 19.96
CA GLY A 100 -9.88 0.91 19.69
C GLY A 100 -10.72 1.12 18.42
N ASN A 101 -11.14 0.06 17.76
CA ASN A 101 -11.98 0.10 16.56
C ASN A 101 -13.47 0.05 16.92
N GLU A 102 -14.10 1.22 17.04
CA GLU A 102 -15.55 1.34 17.28
C GLU A 102 -16.37 1.45 15.97
N LEU A 103 -15.81 2.12 14.96
CA LEU A 103 -16.45 2.36 13.67
C LEU A 103 -16.47 1.13 12.76
N VAL A 104 -15.42 0.33 12.82
CA VAL A 104 -15.24 -0.85 11.96
C VAL A 104 -15.18 -2.09 12.83
N GLU A 105 -16.04 -3.05 12.54
CA GLU A 105 -16.07 -4.34 13.25
C GLU A 105 -14.72 -5.07 13.15
N THR A 106 -14.26 -5.64 14.28
CA THR A 106 -12.98 -6.35 14.37
C THR A 106 -12.87 -7.47 13.32
N GLU A 107 -13.98 -8.19 13.08
CA GLU A 107 -14.07 -9.27 12.08
C GLU A 107 -13.81 -8.78 10.66
N GLN A 108 -14.22 -7.55 10.34
CA GLN A 108 -13.94 -6.94 9.03
C GLN A 108 -12.46 -6.60 8.87
N ILE A 109 -11.84 -6.07 9.92
CA ILE A 109 -10.39 -5.79 9.93
C ILE A 109 -9.61 -7.10 9.78
N VAL A 110 -9.94 -8.13 10.56
CA VAL A 110 -9.31 -9.46 10.48
C VAL A 110 -9.47 -10.07 9.08
N SER A 111 -10.65 -9.93 8.46
CA SER A 111 -10.89 -10.42 7.10
C SER A 111 -10.02 -9.68 6.08
N SER A 112 -9.89 -8.37 6.22
CA SER A 112 -9.02 -7.54 5.36
C SER A 112 -7.55 -7.93 5.52
N LEU A 113 -7.08 -8.13 6.76
CA LEU A 113 -5.73 -8.62 7.05
C LEU A 113 -5.45 -9.96 6.36
N LYS A 114 -6.38 -10.92 6.48
CA LYS A 114 -6.26 -12.24 5.83
C LYS A 114 -6.20 -12.13 4.31
N SER A 115 -6.97 -11.24 3.71
CA SER A 115 -7.03 -11.06 2.25
C SER A 115 -5.69 -10.61 1.66
N VAL A 116 -4.89 -9.86 2.42
CA VAL A 116 -3.56 -9.39 2.03
C VAL A 116 -2.42 -10.31 2.51
N GLY A 117 -2.75 -11.43 3.18
CA GLY A 117 -1.77 -12.44 3.60
C GLY A 117 -1.28 -12.30 5.04
N ILE A 118 -1.85 -11.40 5.84
CA ILE A 118 -1.54 -11.25 7.26
C ILE A 118 -2.55 -12.07 8.08
N SER A 119 -2.08 -13.13 8.73
CA SER A 119 -2.88 -13.93 9.64
C SER A 119 -2.00 -14.72 10.59
N GLN A 120 -2.60 -15.24 11.64
CA GLN A 120 -1.92 -16.17 12.55
C GLN A 120 -1.31 -17.34 11.77
N SER A 121 -0.14 -17.80 12.20
CA SER A 121 0.69 -18.86 11.62
C SER A 121 1.26 -18.53 10.22
N LYS A 122 1.24 -17.29 9.79
CA LYS A 122 1.88 -16.83 8.55
C LYS A 122 3.19 -16.08 8.85
N PRO A 123 4.16 -16.12 7.92
CA PRO A 123 5.36 -15.32 8.02
C PRO A 123 5.03 -13.82 8.09
N TYR A 124 5.74 -13.11 8.96
CA TYR A 124 5.62 -11.67 9.08
C TYR A 124 6.20 -10.97 7.85
N SER A 125 5.55 -9.92 7.41
CA SER A 125 6.04 -9.05 6.33
C SER A 125 5.79 -7.59 6.66
N LYS A 126 6.86 -6.85 6.91
CA LYS A 126 6.78 -5.41 7.19
C LYS A 126 6.05 -4.66 6.09
N ASN A 127 6.35 -4.98 4.83
CA ASN A 127 5.71 -4.33 3.68
C ASN A 127 4.18 -4.52 3.64
N LEU A 128 3.70 -5.71 4.06
CA LEU A 128 2.26 -5.98 4.13
C LEU A 128 1.62 -5.22 5.31
N VAL A 129 2.30 -5.16 6.44
CA VAL A 129 1.84 -4.40 7.62
C VAL A 129 1.73 -2.92 7.29
N ASP A 130 2.75 -2.33 6.65
CA ASP A 130 2.73 -0.93 6.24
C ASP A 130 1.59 -0.62 5.26
N LYS A 131 1.30 -1.53 4.32
CA LYS A 131 0.15 -1.41 3.42
C LYS A 131 -1.18 -1.44 4.18
N VAL A 132 -1.32 -2.36 5.12
CA VAL A 132 -2.53 -2.44 5.95
C VAL A 132 -2.72 -1.17 6.76
N GLN A 133 -1.67 -0.65 7.37
CA GLN A 133 -1.74 0.62 8.11
C GLN A 133 -2.24 1.76 7.22
N GLN A 134 -1.74 1.84 5.98
CA GLN A 134 -2.19 2.84 5.01
C GLN A 134 -3.66 2.65 4.61
N GLU A 135 -4.09 1.42 4.34
CA GLU A 135 -5.48 1.12 3.95
C GLU A 135 -6.45 1.36 5.10
N LEU A 136 -6.10 1.01 6.34
CA LEU A 136 -6.90 1.34 7.51
C LEU A 136 -6.98 2.85 7.71
N THR A 137 -5.87 3.57 7.60
CA THR A 137 -5.86 5.04 7.69
C THR A 137 -6.80 5.65 6.65
N ARG A 138 -6.74 5.17 5.41
CA ARG A 138 -7.61 5.62 4.34
C ARG A 138 -9.08 5.32 4.64
N LEU A 139 -9.38 4.12 5.15
CA LEU A 139 -10.74 3.73 5.54
C LEU A 139 -11.33 4.70 6.56
N TYR A 140 -10.56 5.08 7.59
CA TYR A 140 -10.99 6.06 8.58
C TYR A 140 -11.16 7.46 7.98
N TYR A 141 -10.28 7.90 7.09
CA TYR A 141 -10.39 9.18 6.39
C TYR A 141 -11.62 9.24 5.47
N ASP A 142 -11.92 8.14 4.76
CA ASP A 142 -13.11 8.03 3.91
C ASP A 142 -14.42 8.12 4.73
N ASN A 143 -14.34 7.83 6.03
CA ASN A 143 -15.44 7.98 6.98
C ASN A 143 -15.34 9.24 7.85
N GLY A 144 -14.55 10.23 7.42
CA GLY A 144 -14.45 11.53 8.08
C GLY A 144 -13.64 11.54 9.38
N ARG A 145 -12.86 10.51 9.66
CA ARG A 145 -12.00 10.40 10.84
C ARG A 145 -10.58 10.88 10.54
N TYR A 146 -10.41 12.13 10.14
CA TYR A 146 -9.11 12.66 9.71
C TYR A 146 -8.10 12.87 10.84
N SER A 147 -8.54 12.83 12.08
CA SER A 147 -7.69 12.86 13.28
C SER A 147 -7.33 11.46 13.78
N SER A 148 -7.81 10.38 13.11
CA SER A 148 -7.47 9.02 13.50
C SER A 148 -5.97 8.74 13.39
N SER A 149 -5.47 7.89 14.29
CA SER A 149 -4.13 7.33 14.22
C SER A 149 -4.19 5.82 14.37
N ILE A 150 -3.38 5.12 13.59
CA ILE A 150 -3.26 3.67 13.63
C ILE A 150 -1.80 3.37 13.93
N ASP A 151 -1.56 2.79 15.09
CA ASP A 151 -0.23 2.38 15.52
C ASP A 151 -0.15 0.86 15.51
N ILE A 152 0.80 0.32 14.76
CA ILE A 152 1.03 -1.12 14.66
C ILE A 152 2.38 -1.42 15.26
N THR A 153 2.37 -2.13 16.39
CA THR A 153 3.56 -2.53 17.12
C THR A 153 3.80 -4.02 17.05
N GLU A 154 5.07 -4.37 16.99
CA GLU A 154 5.57 -5.73 16.85
C GLU A 154 6.24 -6.15 18.16
N ASN A 155 5.76 -7.23 18.75
CA ASN A 155 6.30 -7.79 19.97
C ASN A 155 6.95 -9.14 19.66
N THR A 156 8.28 -9.19 19.67
CA THR A 156 9.01 -10.44 19.45
C THR A 156 8.90 -11.33 20.69
N LEU A 157 8.47 -12.56 20.48
CA LEU A 157 8.36 -13.61 21.49
C LEU A 157 9.48 -14.63 21.30
N ASP A 158 9.60 -15.58 22.22
CA ASP A 158 10.49 -16.73 22.08
C ASP A 158 10.14 -17.56 20.83
N ASP A 159 11.06 -18.42 20.40
CA ASP A 159 10.90 -19.32 19.25
C ASP A 159 10.64 -18.62 17.90
N ASN A 160 11.18 -17.40 17.73
CA ASN A 160 11.00 -16.59 16.52
C ASN A 160 9.52 -16.35 16.16
N LEU A 161 8.69 -16.21 17.20
CA LEU A 161 7.30 -15.83 17.10
C LEU A 161 7.15 -14.32 17.25
N LEU A 162 6.05 -13.78 16.68
CA LEU A 162 5.74 -12.36 16.73
C LEU A 162 4.26 -12.14 17.07
N GLU A 163 4.00 -11.24 17.99
CA GLU A 163 2.68 -10.72 18.28
C GLU A 163 2.53 -9.35 17.61
N LEU A 164 1.46 -9.17 16.86
CA LEU A 164 1.14 -7.93 16.17
C LEU A 164 0.01 -7.23 16.93
N ASN A 165 0.26 -6.01 17.42
CA ASN A 165 -0.72 -5.22 18.12
C ASN A 165 -1.11 -4.02 17.25
N ILE A 166 -2.38 -3.92 16.87
CA ILE A 166 -2.96 -2.85 16.07
C ILE A 166 -3.81 -1.99 16.99
N ASN A 167 -3.28 -0.82 17.37
CA ASN A 167 -3.96 0.13 18.22
C ASN A 167 -4.55 1.24 17.36
N ILE A 168 -5.85 1.44 17.45
CA ILE A 168 -6.59 2.40 16.65
C ILE A 168 -7.13 3.49 17.58
N ASP A 169 -6.70 4.70 17.36
CA ASP A 169 -7.37 5.89 17.90
C ASP A 169 -8.19 6.50 16.76
N GLU A 170 -9.50 6.34 16.81
CA GLU A 170 -10.38 6.84 15.75
C GLU A 170 -10.50 8.36 15.72
N GLY A 171 -10.08 9.03 16.80
CA GLY A 171 -10.22 10.47 16.94
C GLY A 171 -11.68 10.93 16.87
N THR A 172 -11.87 12.21 16.60
CA THR A 172 -13.20 12.80 16.43
C THR A 172 -13.61 12.83 14.96
N ALA A 173 -14.91 12.66 14.68
CA ALA A 173 -15.43 12.82 13.33
C ALA A 173 -15.35 14.29 12.89
N SER A 174 -14.82 14.52 11.70
CA SER A 174 -14.84 15.84 11.07
C SER A 174 -16.22 16.11 10.46
N THR A 175 -16.73 17.32 10.65
CA THR A 175 -18.08 17.67 10.24
C THR A 175 -18.10 18.57 9.01
N ILE A 176 -19.07 18.35 8.11
CA ILE A 176 -19.26 19.16 6.91
C ILE A 176 -19.81 20.52 7.32
N LYS A 177 -18.98 21.54 7.15
CA LYS A 177 -19.33 22.94 7.47
C LYS A 177 -20.02 23.63 6.30
N GLU A 178 -19.56 23.32 5.10
CA GLU A 178 -20.07 23.95 3.90
C GLU A 178 -19.99 23.00 2.69
N VAL A 179 -21.03 23.07 1.84
CA VAL A 179 -21.00 22.48 0.51
C VAL A 179 -21.22 23.60 -0.50
N LYS A 180 -20.25 23.81 -1.39
CA LYS A 180 -20.33 24.73 -2.52
C LYS A 180 -20.60 23.95 -3.80
N ILE A 181 -21.53 24.44 -4.63
CA ILE A 181 -21.77 23.90 -5.97
C ILE A 181 -21.47 25.04 -6.95
N LEU A 182 -20.57 24.77 -7.89
CA LEU A 182 -20.11 25.72 -8.90
C LEU A 182 -20.48 25.22 -10.30
N GLY A 183 -20.66 26.19 -11.22
CA GLY A 183 -21.00 25.91 -12.63
C GLY A 183 -22.50 25.74 -12.88
N ASN A 184 -23.33 25.74 -11.84
CA ASN A 184 -24.79 25.69 -11.94
C ASN A 184 -25.34 27.02 -12.39
N LYS A 185 -25.82 27.08 -13.64
CA LYS A 185 -26.45 28.27 -14.25
C LYS A 185 -27.97 28.13 -14.37
N SER A 186 -28.41 26.89 -14.66
CA SER A 186 -29.81 26.56 -14.96
C SER A 186 -30.64 26.30 -13.71
N PHE A 187 -30.01 25.87 -12.62
CA PHE A 187 -30.68 25.58 -11.35
C PHE A 187 -30.00 26.31 -10.19
N THR A 188 -30.80 26.71 -9.23
CA THR A 188 -30.28 27.41 -8.06
C THR A 188 -29.52 26.47 -7.14
N THR A 189 -28.50 26.97 -6.46
CA THR A 189 -27.74 26.21 -5.46
C THR A 189 -28.66 25.60 -4.39
N ARG A 190 -29.76 26.28 -4.02
CA ARG A 190 -30.73 25.77 -3.05
C ARG A 190 -31.45 24.52 -3.55
N GLN A 191 -31.87 24.50 -4.82
CA GLN A 191 -32.48 23.33 -5.45
C GLN A 191 -31.52 22.17 -5.48
N LEU A 192 -30.28 22.40 -5.89
CA LEU A 192 -29.26 21.33 -5.95
C LEU A 192 -28.89 20.81 -4.56
N LYS A 193 -28.77 21.68 -3.55
CA LYS A 193 -28.52 21.26 -2.16
C LYS A 193 -29.68 20.47 -1.56
N SER A 194 -30.90 20.55 -2.07
CA SER A 194 -31.99 19.69 -1.59
C SER A 194 -31.96 18.26 -2.12
N ILE A 195 -31.09 17.98 -3.09
CA ILE A 195 -30.93 16.66 -3.71
C ILE A 195 -29.88 15.84 -2.97
N ILE A 196 -28.81 16.50 -2.49
CA ILE A 196 -27.71 15.88 -1.78
C ILE A 196 -28.07 15.63 -0.32
N LYS A 197 -27.56 14.52 0.20
CA LYS A 197 -27.75 14.10 1.60
C LYS A 197 -26.66 14.65 2.51
N SER A 198 -25.43 14.79 1.97
CA SER A 198 -24.27 15.34 2.70
C SER A 198 -24.38 16.85 2.84
N GLY A 199 -24.13 17.39 4.02
CA GLY A 199 -24.15 18.83 4.22
C GLY A 199 -24.13 19.25 5.66
N PRO A 200 -24.06 20.57 5.92
CA PRO A 200 -24.05 21.06 7.28
C PRO A 200 -25.35 20.73 8.01
N LYS A 201 -25.22 20.41 9.28
CA LYS A 201 -26.36 20.14 10.17
C LYS A 201 -26.96 21.46 10.67
N TYR A 202 -28.27 21.54 10.68
CA TYR A 202 -28.98 22.66 11.28
C TYR A 202 -29.26 22.38 12.76
N TRP A 203 -29.36 23.39 13.60
CA TRP A 203 -29.56 23.29 15.04
C TRP A 203 -30.78 22.44 15.47
N PHE A 204 -31.79 22.32 14.62
CA PHE A 204 -33.00 21.52 14.88
C PHE A 204 -32.89 20.05 14.38
N GLU A 205 -31.83 19.70 13.69
CA GLU A 205 -31.60 18.33 13.15
C GLU A 205 -30.81 17.48 14.14
N VAL A 206 -31.23 17.40 15.40
CA VAL A 206 -30.47 16.77 16.49
C VAL A 206 -30.11 15.30 16.19
N TRP A 207 -30.99 14.58 15.52
CA TRP A 207 -30.84 13.14 15.21
C TRP A 207 -30.24 12.87 13.83
N SER A 208 -29.82 13.87 13.09
CA SER A 208 -29.23 13.72 11.77
C SER A 208 -27.72 13.59 11.85
N SER A 209 -27.14 12.70 11.08
CA SER A 209 -25.69 12.54 10.89
C SER A 209 -25.22 13.01 9.51
N LYS A 210 -26.02 13.83 8.83
CA LYS A 210 -25.71 14.33 7.47
C LYS A 210 -24.45 15.20 7.39
N ASP A 211 -24.03 15.73 8.53
CA ASP A 211 -22.81 16.52 8.69
C ASP A 211 -21.55 15.67 8.87
N ILE A 212 -21.70 14.38 9.16
CA ILE A 212 -20.54 13.49 9.22
C ILE A 212 -20.11 13.19 7.79
N TYR A 213 -18.86 13.46 7.49
CA TYR A 213 -18.31 13.19 6.16
C TYR A 213 -18.22 11.68 5.90
N ASN A 214 -18.68 11.29 4.73
CA ASN A 214 -18.49 9.96 4.18
C ASN A 214 -18.24 10.07 2.67
N SER A 215 -17.12 9.55 2.20
CA SER A 215 -16.71 9.66 0.80
C SER A 215 -17.70 8.99 -0.15
N SER A 216 -18.16 7.79 0.18
CA SER A 216 -19.10 7.03 -0.64
C SER A 216 -20.47 7.72 -0.73
N LEU A 217 -20.92 8.33 0.37
CA LEU A 217 -22.16 9.10 0.37
C LEU A 217 -22.04 10.35 -0.51
N LEU A 218 -20.90 11.05 -0.45
CA LEU A 218 -20.65 12.21 -1.31
C LEU A 218 -20.64 11.82 -2.80
N ASP A 219 -20.08 10.65 -3.15
CA ASP A 219 -20.08 10.16 -4.53
C ASP A 219 -21.51 9.85 -5.00
N GLN A 220 -22.36 9.24 -4.17
CA GLN A 220 -23.78 9.02 -4.45
C GLN A 220 -24.54 10.35 -4.61
N ASP A 221 -24.21 11.35 -3.81
CA ASP A 221 -24.79 12.69 -3.94
C ASP A 221 -24.45 13.34 -5.28
N ILE A 222 -23.20 13.20 -5.73
CA ILE A 222 -22.75 13.69 -7.04
C ILE A 222 -23.48 12.97 -8.18
N GLU A 223 -23.63 11.64 -8.10
CA GLU A 223 -24.41 10.87 -9.07
C GLU A 223 -25.87 11.31 -9.11
N SER A 224 -26.46 11.60 -7.95
CA SER A 224 -27.81 12.13 -7.83
C SER A 224 -27.96 13.52 -8.48
N LEU A 225 -26.95 14.39 -8.33
CA LEU A 225 -26.91 15.67 -9.03
C LEU A 225 -26.83 15.50 -10.55
N ILE A 226 -25.94 14.63 -11.03
CA ILE A 226 -25.80 14.35 -12.46
C ILE A 226 -27.12 13.83 -13.02
N LYS A 227 -27.76 12.87 -12.36
CA LYS A 227 -29.05 12.34 -12.76
C LYS A 227 -30.15 13.39 -12.77
N PHE A 228 -30.18 14.28 -11.77
CA PHE A 228 -31.14 15.40 -11.72
C PHE A 228 -31.06 16.29 -12.96
N TYR A 229 -29.86 16.58 -13.44
CA TYR A 229 -29.61 17.34 -14.65
C TYR A 229 -30.03 16.57 -15.91
N GLN A 230 -29.66 15.31 -16.02
CA GLN A 230 -29.98 14.44 -17.15
C GLN A 230 -31.49 14.27 -17.31
N ASP A 231 -32.22 14.06 -16.23
CA ASP A 231 -33.68 13.92 -16.21
C ASP A 231 -34.38 15.22 -16.69
N ARG A 232 -33.63 16.34 -16.74
CA ARG A 232 -34.14 17.66 -17.21
C ARG A 232 -33.58 18.09 -18.58
N GLY A 233 -32.98 17.13 -19.31
CA GLY A 233 -32.51 17.34 -20.66
C GLY A 233 -31.05 17.80 -20.78
N TYR A 234 -30.32 17.92 -19.71
CA TYR A 234 -28.90 18.23 -19.74
C TYR A 234 -28.07 16.93 -19.89
N ALA A 235 -28.19 16.28 -21.06
CA ALA A 235 -27.61 14.95 -21.30
C ALA A 235 -26.08 14.89 -21.22
N LYS A 236 -25.39 16.03 -21.36
CA LYS A 236 -23.92 16.14 -21.31
C LYS A 236 -23.43 16.82 -20.03
N VAL A 237 -24.21 16.78 -18.95
CA VAL A 237 -23.72 17.23 -17.65
C VAL A 237 -22.56 16.34 -17.17
N GLU A 238 -21.54 16.96 -16.65
CA GLU A 238 -20.37 16.27 -16.14
C GLU A 238 -19.83 16.91 -14.86
N LEU A 239 -19.19 16.08 -14.03
CA LEU A 239 -18.42 16.54 -12.88
C LEU A 239 -17.05 17.04 -13.37
N VAL A 240 -16.76 18.33 -13.17
CA VAL A 240 -15.47 18.93 -13.49
C VAL A 240 -14.45 18.64 -12.38
N SER A 241 -14.86 18.83 -11.11
CA SER A 241 -14.01 18.54 -9.96
C SER A 241 -14.81 18.31 -8.68
N LYS A 242 -14.27 17.48 -7.80
CA LYS A 242 -14.68 17.30 -6.42
C LYS A 242 -13.49 17.65 -5.52
N GLN A 243 -13.64 18.65 -4.66
CA GLN A 243 -12.60 19.07 -3.72
C GLN A 243 -13.14 18.97 -2.29
N VAL A 244 -12.37 18.35 -1.42
CA VAL A 244 -12.65 18.23 0.02
C VAL A 244 -11.47 18.85 0.76
N ASN A 245 -11.71 19.94 1.46
CA ASN A 245 -10.70 20.67 2.20
C ASN A 245 -11.00 20.59 3.69
N LEU A 246 -9.96 20.43 4.50
CA LEU A 246 -10.03 20.37 5.95
C LEU A 246 -9.61 21.69 6.57
N SER A 247 -10.20 22.03 7.71
CA SER A 247 -9.66 23.04 8.62
C SER A 247 -8.31 22.60 9.19
N SER A 248 -7.53 23.54 9.71
CA SER A 248 -6.19 23.26 10.27
C SER A 248 -6.23 22.29 11.47
N ASP A 249 -7.32 22.30 12.23
CA ASP A 249 -7.57 21.42 13.37
C ASP A 249 -8.28 20.10 12.98
N LYS A 250 -8.53 19.90 11.68
CA LYS A 250 -9.23 18.74 11.11
C LYS A 250 -10.68 18.54 11.59
N SER A 251 -11.27 19.52 12.25
CA SER A 251 -12.64 19.42 12.77
C SER A 251 -13.70 19.71 11.71
N ASP A 252 -13.43 20.64 10.77
CA ASP A 252 -14.37 21.12 9.79
C ASP A 252 -13.98 20.73 8.36
N ILE A 253 -14.97 20.35 7.56
CA ILE A 253 -14.83 19.97 6.14
C ILE A 253 -15.58 20.95 5.26
N PHE A 254 -14.91 21.40 4.20
CA PHE A 254 -15.44 22.25 3.16
C PHE A 254 -15.42 21.50 1.83
N ILE A 255 -16.59 21.27 1.25
CA ILE A 255 -16.75 20.53 0.00
C ILE A 255 -17.05 21.51 -1.12
N THR A 256 -16.36 21.38 -2.26
CA THR A 256 -16.65 22.11 -3.48
C THR A 256 -16.88 21.13 -4.63
N ILE A 257 -18.07 21.16 -5.20
CA ILE A 257 -18.48 20.34 -6.36
C ILE A 257 -18.58 21.30 -7.55
N SER A 258 -17.77 21.10 -8.58
CA SER A 258 -17.81 21.88 -9.80
C SER A 258 -18.42 21.05 -10.93
N LEU A 259 -19.46 21.56 -11.56
CA LEU A 259 -20.20 20.91 -12.64
C LEU A 259 -20.09 21.72 -13.95
N SER A 260 -20.17 21.00 -15.07
CA SER A 260 -20.42 21.58 -16.39
C SER A 260 -21.78 21.09 -16.87
N GLU A 261 -22.75 21.97 -17.00
CA GLU A 261 -24.14 21.58 -17.33
C GLU A 261 -24.29 21.08 -18.77
N GLY A 262 -23.45 21.56 -19.68
CA GLY A 262 -23.61 21.33 -21.10
C GLY A 262 -24.81 22.07 -21.68
N SER A 263 -25.30 21.64 -22.84
CA SER A 263 -26.48 22.22 -23.50
C SER A 263 -27.74 21.45 -23.12
N LEU A 264 -28.87 22.17 -23.11
CA LEU A 264 -30.21 21.56 -22.99
C LEU A 264 -30.56 20.83 -24.30
N TYR A 265 -30.88 19.55 -24.20
CA TYR A 265 -31.31 18.69 -25.32
C TYR A 265 -32.82 18.46 -25.21
N GLN A 266 -33.50 18.44 -26.37
CA GLN A 266 -34.91 18.10 -26.52
C GLN A 266 -35.04 16.97 -27.53
N PHE A 267 -36.05 16.12 -27.36
CA PHE A 267 -36.38 15.09 -28.36
C PHE A 267 -36.89 15.76 -29.64
N GLY A 268 -36.29 15.37 -30.75
CA GLY A 268 -36.81 15.74 -32.07
C GLY A 268 -38.00 14.88 -32.49
N ASN A 269 -38.40 14.98 -33.78
CA ASN A 269 -39.48 14.17 -34.34
C ASN A 269 -39.12 12.67 -34.27
N THR A 270 -39.90 11.86 -33.57
CA THR A 270 -39.74 10.41 -33.53
C THR A 270 -40.59 9.77 -34.65
N LYS A 271 -39.95 8.96 -35.49
CA LYS A 271 -40.64 8.14 -36.49
C LYS A 271 -40.53 6.69 -36.05
N VAL A 272 -41.68 6.00 -35.94
CA VAL A 272 -41.76 4.56 -35.66
C VAL A 272 -41.94 3.83 -37.00
N TYR A 273 -41.09 2.86 -37.27
CA TYR A 273 -41.18 2.00 -38.48
C TYR A 273 -41.49 0.57 -38.02
N GLY A 274 -42.37 -0.10 -38.74
CA GLY A 274 -42.60 -1.53 -38.50
C GLY A 274 -43.76 -1.86 -37.55
N LEU A 275 -44.87 -1.11 -37.64
CA LEU A 275 -46.15 -1.54 -37.10
C LEU A 275 -46.90 -2.37 -38.14
#